data_43d1e2b5724e1e1688a4ef164f0d9ab2
#
_entry.id   43d1e2b5724e1e1688a4ef164f0d9ab2
#
_cell.length_a   1.000
_cell.length_b   1.000
_cell.length_c   1.000
_cell.angle_alpha   90.00
_cell.angle_beta   90.00
_cell.angle_gamma   90.00
#
_symmetry.space_group_name_H-M   'P 1'
#
loop_
_entity.id
_entity.type
_entity.pdbx_description
1 polymer ?
#
loop_
_entity_poly.entity_id
_entity_poly.type
_entity_poly.pdbx_seq_one_letter_code
_entity_poly.pdbx_strand_id
1 'polypeptide(L)'
;MGDWSKEPWGTDEAADWFGRYWNGGGIPLVLKTIHGFEPETEQYEAVRAACMVLGCFGSAYAWPSTHLEERLPVLLQAITLLTHMLNPPDEAWGFLDMWEHDEAVVKSVGQQIACLSQYVQTVSGHGAV
;
A
#
# COMPACT_ATOMS: atom_id res chain seq x y z
N MET A 1 -7.23 4.21 -21.23
CA MET A 1 -7.59 3.21 -20.28
C MET A 1 -6.35 2.56 -19.65
N GLY A 2 -6.24 2.52 -18.38
CA GLY A 2 -5.03 2.10 -17.76
C GLY A 2 -5.14 0.89 -16.83
N ASP A 3 -6.29 0.27 -16.76
CA ASP A 3 -6.47 -0.86 -15.85
C ASP A 3 -6.51 -2.17 -16.62
N TRP A 4 -5.56 -3.07 -16.33
CA TRP A 4 -5.42 -4.37 -16.95
C TRP A 4 -5.99 -5.47 -16.07
N SER A 5 -6.04 -5.27 -14.77
CA SER A 5 -6.61 -6.21 -13.81
C SER A 5 -6.96 -5.46 -12.52
N LYS A 6 -7.55 -6.19 -11.57
CA LYS A 6 -7.95 -5.63 -10.26
C LYS A 6 -6.83 -5.74 -9.22
N GLU A 7 -5.70 -6.30 -9.60
CA GLU A 7 -4.57 -6.52 -8.72
C GLU A 7 -3.76 -5.23 -8.51
N PRO A 8 -2.91 -5.15 -7.47
CA PRO A 8 -2.14 -3.94 -7.17
C PRO A 8 -1.19 -3.48 -8.28
N TRP A 9 -0.88 -4.34 -9.23
CA TRP A 9 0.01 -4.01 -10.35
C TRP A 9 -0.74 -3.74 -11.65
N GLY A 10 -2.05 -3.79 -11.64
CA GLY A 10 -2.87 -3.95 -12.85
C GLY A 10 -3.27 -2.67 -13.55
N THR A 11 -2.61 -1.52 -13.31
CA THR A 11 -2.94 -0.25 -13.96
C THR A 11 -1.69 0.41 -14.50
N ASP A 12 -1.86 1.37 -15.41
CA ASP A 12 -0.74 2.16 -15.93
C ASP A 12 -0.08 2.96 -14.81
N GLU A 13 -0.87 3.50 -13.89
CA GLU A 13 -0.33 4.24 -12.74
C GLU A 13 0.57 3.35 -11.89
N ALA A 14 0.13 2.13 -11.59
CA ALA A 14 0.93 1.18 -10.82
C ALA A 14 2.19 0.79 -11.59
N ALA A 15 2.08 0.54 -12.90
CA ALA A 15 3.23 0.19 -13.72
C ALA A 15 4.26 1.32 -13.74
N ASP A 16 3.83 2.57 -13.87
CA ASP A 16 4.73 3.72 -13.82
C ASP A 16 5.41 3.83 -12.46
N TRP A 17 4.66 3.57 -11.38
CA TRP A 17 5.22 3.58 -10.03
C TRP A 17 6.30 2.51 -9.88
N PHE A 18 6.04 1.28 -10.35
CA PHE A 18 7.04 0.20 -10.29
C PHE A 18 8.27 0.55 -11.11
N GLY A 19 8.09 1.22 -12.26
CA GLY A 19 9.23 1.70 -13.05
C GLY A 19 10.12 2.63 -12.24
N ARG A 20 9.54 3.56 -11.50
CA ARG A 20 10.30 4.48 -10.63
C ARG A 20 10.98 3.73 -9.48
N TYR A 21 10.30 2.72 -8.93
CA TYR A 21 10.86 1.91 -7.85
C TYR A 21 12.14 1.20 -8.32
N TRP A 22 12.08 0.55 -9.48
CA TRP A 22 13.22 -0.19 -10.02
C TRP A 22 14.33 0.73 -10.55
N ASN A 23 14.01 1.95 -10.91
CA ASN A 23 14.97 2.92 -11.41
C ASN A 23 15.56 3.81 -10.32
N GLY A 24 15.68 3.29 -9.12
CA GLY A 24 16.37 3.95 -8.02
C GLY A 24 15.49 4.47 -6.90
N GLY A 25 14.17 4.40 -7.05
CA GLY A 25 13.27 4.86 -6.00
C GLY A 25 13.37 4.07 -4.71
N GLY A 26 13.29 2.76 -4.81
CA GLY A 26 13.48 1.86 -3.68
C GLY A 26 12.58 2.17 -2.48
N ILE A 27 13.06 1.83 -1.29
CA ILE A 27 12.31 2.06 -0.06
C ILE A 27 11.97 3.54 0.16
N PRO A 28 12.85 4.51 -0.11
CA PRO A 28 12.46 5.92 0.00
C PRO A 28 11.22 6.28 -0.82
N LEU A 29 11.04 5.70 -2.01
CA LEU A 29 9.84 5.94 -2.80
C LEU A 29 8.60 5.35 -2.10
N VAL A 30 8.72 4.15 -1.52
CA VAL A 30 7.63 3.54 -0.75
C VAL A 30 7.21 4.46 0.39
N LEU A 31 8.17 4.94 1.16
CA LEU A 31 7.90 5.81 2.31
C LEU A 31 7.22 7.10 1.86
N LYS A 32 7.72 7.72 0.81
CA LYS A 32 7.14 8.96 0.28
C LYS A 32 5.72 8.74 -0.22
N THR A 33 5.48 7.65 -0.94
CA THR A 33 4.16 7.35 -1.49
C THR A 33 3.14 7.16 -0.38
N ILE A 34 3.49 6.42 0.66
CA ILE A 34 2.57 6.10 1.75
C ILE A 34 2.37 7.31 2.67
N HIS A 35 3.45 7.92 3.15
CA HIS A 35 3.33 9.02 4.10
C HIS A 35 2.92 10.34 3.45
N GLY A 36 3.19 10.51 2.16
CA GLY A 36 2.86 11.74 1.45
C GLY A 36 1.54 11.70 0.69
N PHE A 37 0.77 10.62 0.82
CA PHE A 37 -0.48 10.48 0.05
C PHE A 37 -1.52 11.52 0.47
N GLU A 38 -2.16 12.13 -0.54
CA GLU A 38 -3.28 13.04 -0.37
C GLU A 38 -4.44 12.52 -1.21
N PRO A 39 -5.64 12.33 -0.63
CA PRO A 39 -6.76 11.75 -1.39
C PRO A 39 -7.18 12.61 -2.60
N GLU A 40 -6.91 13.91 -2.57
CA GLU A 40 -7.23 14.81 -3.68
C GLU A 40 -6.43 14.48 -4.94
N THR A 41 -5.27 13.85 -4.82
CA THR A 41 -4.45 13.46 -5.98
C THR A 41 -4.99 12.23 -6.68
N GLU A 42 -5.84 11.46 -6.01
CA GLU A 42 -6.43 10.23 -6.52
C GLU A 42 -5.40 9.17 -6.93
N GLN A 43 -4.20 9.22 -6.37
CA GLN A 43 -3.12 8.28 -6.72
C GLN A 43 -3.20 7.00 -5.88
N TYR A 44 -4.39 6.44 -5.80
CA TYR A 44 -4.64 5.22 -5.03
C TYR A 44 -3.88 4.01 -5.57
N GLU A 45 -3.67 3.95 -6.90
CA GLU A 45 -2.97 2.80 -7.49
C GLU A 45 -1.49 2.83 -7.16
N ALA A 46 -0.90 4.02 -7.01
CA ALA A 46 0.47 4.14 -6.51
C ALA A 46 0.57 3.62 -5.08
N VAL A 47 -0.42 3.94 -4.23
CA VAL A 47 -0.49 3.43 -2.85
C VAL A 47 -0.59 1.90 -2.87
N ARG A 48 -1.46 1.34 -3.71
CA ARG A 48 -1.60 -0.11 -3.80
C ARG A 48 -0.31 -0.78 -4.26
N ALA A 49 0.41 -0.16 -5.21
CA ALA A 49 1.71 -0.67 -5.68
C ALA A 49 2.74 -0.65 -4.56
N ALA A 50 2.82 0.46 -3.82
CA ALA A 50 3.72 0.55 -2.66
C ALA A 50 3.37 -0.50 -1.60
N CYS A 51 2.08 -0.72 -1.36
CA CYS A 51 1.61 -1.74 -0.43
C CYS A 51 1.97 -3.15 -0.90
N MET A 52 2.04 -3.38 -2.22
CA MET A 52 2.51 -4.66 -2.74
C MET A 52 3.97 -4.90 -2.37
N VAL A 53 4.81 -3.87 -2.49
CA VAL A 53 6.22 -3.98 -2.06
C VAL A 53 6.29 -4.28 -0.57
N LEU A 54 5.47 -3.60 0.24
CA LEU A 54 5.41 -3.89 1.68
C LEU A 54 4.96 -5.33 1.93
N GLY A 55 4.03 -5.84 1.13
CA GLY A 55 3.59 -7.23 1.24
C GLY A 55 4.69 -8.23 0.92
N CYS A 56 5.60 -7.88 0.00
CA CYS A 56 6.71 -8.74 -0.38
C CYS A 56 7.89 -8.63 0.60
N PHE A 57 8.21 -7.43 1.07
CA PHE A 57 9.46 -7.17 1.78
C PHE A 57 9.25 -6.54 3.16
N GLY A 58 8.02 -6.37 3.60
CA GLY A 58 7.72 -5.72 4.87
C GLY A 58 7.88 -6.59 6.10
N SER A 59 8.19 -7.89 5.93
CA SER A 59 8.45 -8.75 7.08
C SER A 59 9.74 -8.30 7.78
N ALA A 60 9.85 -8.62 9.07
CA ALA A 60 11.01 -8.20 9.86
C ALA A 60 12.34 -8.72 9.29
N TYR A 61 12.28 -9.86 8.60
CA TYR A 61 13.50 -10.50 8.08
C TYR A 61 13.92 -9.97 6.71
N ALA A 62 12.99 -9.45 5.93
CA ALA A 62 13.26 -8.96 4.57
C ALA A 62 13.45 -7.44 4.51
N TRP A 63 13.05 -6.72 5.56
CA TRP A 63 13.13 -5.27 5.57
C TRP A 63 14.56 -4.79 5.77
N PRO A 64 15.03 -3.79 4.99
CA PRO A 64 16.41 -3.32 5.10
C PRO A 64 16.68 -2.67 6.46
N SER A 65 17.80 -3.05 7.06
CA SER A 65 18.19 -2.55 8.38
C SER A 65 18.42 -1.04 8.41
N THR A 66 18.79 -0.45 7.27
CA THR A 66 18.98 1.00 7.16
C THR A 66 17.69 1.79 7.33
N HIS A 67 16.54 1.11 7.21
CA HIS A 67 15.21 1.72 7.34
C HIS A 67 14.40 1.07 8.45
N LEU A 68 15.06 0.45 9.41
CA LEU A 68 14.39 -0.33 10.45
C LEU A 68 13.37 0.49 11.24
N GLU A 69 13.70 1.73 11.59
CA GLU A 69 12.83 2.59 12.38
C GLU A 69 11.56 3.00 11.63
N GLU A 70 11.60 2.99 10.30
CA GLU A 70 10.47 3.41 9.47
C GLU A 70 9.50 2.26 9.18
N ARG A 71 9.87 1.02 9.50
CA ARG A 71 9.09 -0.16 9.13
C ARG A 71 7.70 -0.16 9.74
N LEU A 72 7.61 -0.11 11.06
CA LEU A 72 6.30 -0.16 11.71
C LEU A 72 5.43 1.05 11.38
N PRO A 73 5.94 2.30 11.42
CA PRO A 73 5.13 3.44 11.02
C PRO A 73 4.58 3.34 9.59
N VAL A 74 5.37 2.88 8.62
CA VAL A 74 4.89 2.81 7.24
C VAL A 74 3.86 1.69 7.08
N LEU A 75 4.02 0.56 7.76
CA LEU A 75 3.02 -0.51 7.75
C LEU A 75 1.70 -0.02 8.31
N LEU A 76 1.73 0.67 9.43
CA LEU A 76 0.50 1.20 10.06
C LEU A 76 -0.17 2.24 9.17
N GLN A 77 0.60 3.15 8.58
CA GLN A 77 0.03 4.16 7.70
C GLN A 77 -0.54 3.53 6.43
N ALA A 78 0.13 2.55 5.87
CA ALA A 78 -0.37 1.83 4.69
C ALA A 78 -1.72 1.17 4.99
N ILE A 79 -1.83 0.50 6.14
CA ILE A 79 -3.09 -0.13 6.55
C ILE A 79 -4.18 0.93 6.69
N THR A 80 -3.86 2.09 7.27
CA THR A 80 -4.81 3.18 7.42
C THR A 80 -5.30 3.66 6.05
N LEU A 81 -4.40 3.89 5.10
CA LEU A 81 -4.78 4.34 3.76
C LEU A 81 -5.66 3.32 3.04
N LEU A 82 -5.28 2.05 3.08
CA LEU A 82 -6.07 1.00 2.44
C LEU A 82 -7.45 0.89 3.07
N THR A 83 -7.53 1.01 4.40
CA THR A 83 -8.80 0.98 5.12
C THR A 83 -9.69 2.15 4.72
N HIS A 84 -9.12 3.36 4.61
CA HIS A 84 -9.88 4.53 4.17
C HIS A 84 -10.35 4.41 2.72
N MET A 85 -9.61 3.68 1.88
CA MET A 85 -10.06 3.42 0.51
C MET A 85 -11.35 2.60 0.50
N LEU A 86 -11.47 1.62 1.39
CA LEU A 86 -12.66 0.78 1.48
C LEU A 86 -13.76 1.38 2.36
N ASN A 87 -13.38 2.18 3.35
CA ASN A 87 -14.31 2.82 4.28
C ASN A 87 -13.97 4.31 4.36
N PRO A 88 -14.40 5.10 3.37
CA PRO A 88 -14.00 6.51 3.28
C PRO A 88 -14.40 7.30 4.51
N PRO A 89 -13.46 8.04 5.12
CA PRO A 89 -13.79 8.89 6.27
C PRO A 89 -14.50 10.18 5.86
N ASP A 90 -14.38 10.59 4.59
CA ASP A 90 -15.04 11.78 4.06
C ASP A 90 -15.13 11.69 2.53
N GLU A 91 -15.65 12.76 1.91
CA GLU A 91 -15.91 12.81 0.47
C GLU A 91 -14.66 12.88 -0.39
N ALA A 92 -13.50 13.21 0.19
CA ALA A 92 -12.26 13.28 -0.57
C ALA A 92 -11.76 11.89 -1.04
N TRP A 93 -12.25 10.83 -0.40
CA TRP A 93 -11.82 9.46 -0.71
C TRP A 93 -12.75 8.81 -1.71
N GLY A 94 -12.48 9.00 -3.00
CA GLY A 94 -13.31 8.48 -4.08
C GLY A 94 -12.85 7.17 -4.71
N PHE A 95 -12.04 6.37 -4.02
CA PHE A 95 -11.49 5.13 -4.59
C PHE A 95 -12.59 4.16 -5.04
N LEU A 96 -13.57 3.90 -4.18
CA LEU A 96 -14.64 2.94 -4.53
C LEU A 96 -15.44 3.42 -5.74
N ASP A 97 -15.71 4.73 -5.84
CA ASP A 97 -16.42 5.27 -6.98
C ASP A 97 -15.60 5.16 -8.27
N MET A 98 -14.30 5.33 -8.19
CA MET A 98 -13.41 5.17 -9.35
C MET A 98 -13.47 3.75 -9.92
N TRP A 99 -13.66 2.76 -9.07
CA TRP A 99 -13.74 1.36 -9.48
C TRP A 99 -15.19 0.86 -9.54
N GLU A 100 -16.18 1.77 -9.45
CA GLU A 100 -17.61 1.43 -9.50
C GLU A 100 -17.99 0.36 -8.49
N HIS A 101 -17.36 0.41 -7.30
CA HIS A 101 -17.59 -0.54 -6.20
C HIS A 101 -17.34 -2.01 -6.61
N ASP A 102 -16.40 -2.24 -7.51
CA ASP A 102 -16.07 -3.58 -8.00
C ASP A 102 -15.66 -4.50 -6.85
N GLU A 103 -16.34 -5.63 -6.72
CA GLU A 103 -16.10 -6.57 -5.63
C GLU A 103 -14.70 -7.19 -5.67
N ALA A 104 -14.14 -7.39 -6.87
CA ALA A 104 -12.80 -7.96 -6.99
C ALA A 104 -11.74 -6.99 -6.50
N VAL A 105 -11.94 -5.68 -6.74
CA VAL A 105 -11.05 -4.65 -6.22
C VAL A 105 -11.13 -4.58 -4.70
N VAL A 106 -12.35 -4.57 -4.16
CA VAL A 106 -12.55 -4.56 -2.70
C VAL A 106 -11.86 -5.75 -2.05
N LYS A 107 -12.01 -6.93 -2.65
CA LYS A 107 -11.36 -8.14 -2.15
C LYS A 107 -9.84 -8.02 -2.21
N SER A 108 -9.29 -7.50 -3.31
CA SER A 108 -7.85 -7.35 -3.48
C SER A 108 -7.26 -6.40 -2.42
N VAL A 109 -7.91 -5.25 -2.21
CA VAL A 109 -7.47 -4.30 -1.17
C VAL A 109 -7.57 -4.94 0.22
N GLY A 110 -8.66 -5.66 0.48
CA GLY A 110 -8.83 -6.39 1.75
C GLY A 110 -7.72 -7.39 2.00
N GLN A 111 -7.27 -8.10 0.96
CA GLN A 111 -6.15 -9.02 1.06
C GLN A 111 -4.84 -8.30 1.40
N GLN A 112 -4.62 -7.12 0.84
CA GLN A 112 -3.46 -6.31 1.18
C GLN A 112 -3.50 -5.88 2.65
N ILE A 113 -4.65 -5.45 3.14
CA ILE A 113 -4.83 -5.07 4.55
C ILE A 113 -4.49 -6.27 5.44
N ALA A 114 -5.04 -7.44 5.13
CA ALA A 114 -4.80 -8.64 5.94
C ALA A 114 -3.31 -9.01 5.98
N CYS A 115 -2.64 -8.94 4.83
CA CYS A 115 -1.21 -9.24 4.74
C CYS A 115 -0.37 -8.31 5.60
N LEU A 116 -0.59 -7.00 5.48
CA LEU A 116 0.19 -6.02 6.23
C LEU A 116 -0.15 -6.07 7.73
N SER A 117 -1.41 -6.32 8.06
CA SER A 117 -1.83 -6.47 9.47
C SER A 117 -1.13 -7.64 10.13
N GLN A 118 -0.93 -8.72 9.39
CA GLN A 118 -0.23 -9.89 9.90
C GLN A 118 1.24 -9.55 10.22
N TYR A 119 1.89 -8.75 9.37
CA TYR A 119 3.27 -8.30 9.63
C TYR A 119 3.36 -7.45 10.90
N VAL A 120 2.38 -6.58 11.14
CA VAL A 120 2.33 -5.77 12.35
C VAL A 120 2.19 -6.66 13.59
N GLN A 121 1.28 -7.63 13.53
CA GLN A 121 1.06 -8.57 14.64
C GLN A 121 2.31 -9.40 14.94
N THR A 122 2.98 -9.88 13.89
CA THR A 122 4.20 -10.68 14.04
C THR A 122 5.28 -9.88 14.75
N VAL A 123 5.46 -8.61 14.39
CA VAL A 123 6.43 -7.74 15.05
C VAL A 123 6.06 -7.52 16.51
N SER A 124 4.79 -7.24 16.80
CA SER A 124 4.32 -7.03 18.16
C SER A 124 4.51 -8.28 19.01
N GLY A 125 4.15 -9.45 18.47
CA GLY A 125 4.35 -10.72 19.15
C GLY A 125 5.82 -11.03 19.35
N HIS A 126 6.64 -10.74 18.38
CA HIS A 126 8.08 -10.96 18.45
C HIS A 126 8.73 -10.03 19.46
N GLY A 127 8.28 -8.79 19.51
CA GLY A 127 8.77 -7.81 20.47
C GLY A 127 8.42 -8.16 21.90
N ALA A 128 7.40 -8.99 22.11
CA ALA A 128 7.00 -9.44 23.42
C ALA A 128 7.86 -10.60 23.95
N VAL A 129 8.64 -11.17 23.07
CA VAL A 129 9.58 -12.25 23.43
C VAL A 129 10.94 -11.67 23.76
#